data_94e32501481ff68790781e7d2949901d
#
_entry.id   94e32501481ff68790781e7d2949901d
#
_cell.length_a   1.000
_cell.length_b   1.000
_cell.length_c   1.000
_cell.angle_alpha   90.00
_cell.angle_beta   90.00
_cell.angle_gamma   90.00
#
_symmetry.space_group_name_H-M   'P 1'
#
loop_
_entity.id
_entity.type
_entity.pdbx_description
1 polymer ?
#
loop_
_entity_poly.entity_id
_entity_poly.type
_entity_poly.pdbx_seq_one_letter_code
_entity_poly.pdbx_strand_id
1 'polypeptide(L)'
;MPKNKKEWLTAIYRILLVLLGTFLVAFGNVGFLAPLDVNAGGLNGIAIIVRHFVKDESMKLLAYNLVVDVAAVVFWVIGLIFIGKEFAIKTLVASIAFPVATWFFSACPGVAGLTAKLGELITYTGNGPTAGNFLMAAIFGGVFVGTGVAITFVGGGSTGGVDTLVFIFEKYLKIKQSIAAFIVDGSIIVTGLCVLLPSDAAFLLPCLSGIISSFVSSACIEFIYIGSQTSYQVDIISDKWEEISKYVQNEIGRGTTVIPARGGFHGDDRIILRIVFNKNEYDKIRSYIATIDPKAFVTYTRTNAVFGEGFKSHKTENIFTKKRKKDGRK
;
A
#
# COMPACT_ATOMS: atom_id res chain seq x y z
N MET A 1 -6.38 9.15 21.86
CA MET A 1 -6.24 7.87 22.57
C MET A 1 -7.54 7.10 22.41
N PRO A 2 -7.50 5.79 22.13
CA PRO A 2 -8.70 4.98 21.98
C PRO A 2 -9.48 4.97 23.30
N LYS A 3 -10.78 5.21 23.21
CA LYS A 3 -11.67 5.35 24.37
C LYS A 3 -12.34 4.04 24.77
N ASN A 4 -12.28 3.00 23.92
CA ASN A 4 -13.03 1.77 24.12
C ASN A 4 -12.14 0.54 23.80
N LYS A 5 -12.41 -0.63 24.43
CA LYS A 5 -11.66 -1.89 24.20
C LYS A 5 -11.61 -2.28 22.72
N LYS A 6 -12.68 -1.99 21.96
CA LYS A 6 -12.78 -2.24 20.51
C LYS A 6 -11.83 -1.35 19.69
N GLU A 7 -11.65 -0.10 20.08
CA GLU A 7 -10.72 0.84 19.45
C GLU A 7 -9.25 0.44 19.73
N TRP A 8 -8.95 -0.05 20.94
CA TRP A 8 -7.64 -0.57 21.30
C TRP A 8 -7.27 -1.79 20.46
N LEU A 9 -8.18 -2.76 20.32
CA LEU A 9 -7.95 -3.95 19.48
C LEU A 9 -7.69 -3.56 18.03
N THR A 10 -8.44 -2.60 17.49
CA THR A 10 -8.24 -2.09 16.12
C THR A 10 -6.89 -1.39 15.96
N ALA A 11 -6.46 -0.61 16.97
CA ALA A 11 -5.17 0.06 16.94
C ALA A 11 -4.00 -0.94 16.98
N ILE A 12 -4.08 -1.96 17.84
CA ILE A 12 -3.09 -3.05 17.92
C ILE A 12 -3.04 -3.82 16.60
N TYR A 13 -4.18 -4.20 16.04
CA TYR A 13 -4.25 -4.89 14.75
C TYR A 13 -3.57 -4.08 13.63
N ARG A 14 -3.81 -2.77 13.57
CA ARG A 14 -3.16 -1.89 12.58
C ARG A 14 -1.65 -1.80 12.76
N ILE A 15 -1.16 -1.75 14.00
CA ILE A 15 0.28 -1.77 14.30
C ILE A 15 0.90 -3.10 13.90
N LEU A 16 0.23 -4.23 14.17
CA LEU A 16 0.69 -5.55 13.74
C LEU A 16 0.79 -5.67 12.21
N LEU A 17 -0.17 -5.09 11.47
CA LEU A 17 -0.09 -5.02 10.00
C LEU A 17 1.12 -4.19 9.55
N VAL A 18 1.38 -3.06 10.19
CA VAL A 18 2.56 -2.23 9.87
C VAL A 18 3.86 -3.01 10.11
N LEU A 19 3.98 -3.71 11.23
CA LEU A 19 5.15 -4.54 11.53
C LEU A 19 5.30 -5.68 10.50
N LEU A 20 4.22 -6.42 10.23
CA LEU A 20 4.24 -7.51 9.25
C LEU A 20 4.66 -7.01 7.87
N GLY A 21 4.07 -5.89 7.41
CA GLY A 21 4.42 -5.29 6.14
C GLY A 21 5.88 -4.87 6.09
N THR A 22 6.39 -4.25 7.15
CA THR A 22 7.81 -3.85 7.26
C THR A 22 8.76 -5.05 7.20
N PHE A 23 8.43 -6.16 7.87
CA PHE A 23 9.22 -7.39 7.79
C PHE A 23 9.23 -7.98 6.38
N LEU A 24 8.11 -7.96 5.65
CA LEU A 24 8.05 -8.42 4.26
C LEU A 24 8.90 -7.54 3.33
N VAL A 25 8.89 -6.22 3.52
CA VAL A 25 9.75 -5.29 2.78
C VAL A 25 11.22 -5.60 3.03
N ALA A 26 11.62 -5.80 4.29
CA ALA A 26 12.99 -6.14 4.64
C ALA A 26 13.42 -7.48 4.04
N PHE A 27 12.56 -8.50 4.07
CA PHE A 27 12.82 -9.80 3.45
C PHE A 27 13.01 -9.69 1.94
N GLY A 28 12.11 -8.98 1.23
CA GLY A 28 12.23 -8.75 -0.21
C GLY A 28 13.51 -8.02 -0.61
N ASN A 29 13.88 -7.03 0.22
CA ASN A 29 15.12 -6.28 -0.01
C ASN A 29 16.36 -7.13 0.22
N VAL A 30 16.51 -7.75 1.39
CA VAL A 30 17.70 -8.53 1.76
C VAL A 30 17.84 -9.80 0.92
N GLY A 31 16.72 -10.49 0.65
CA GLY A 31 16.75 -11.78 -0.05
C GLY A 31 16.86 -11.68 -1.56
N PHE A 32 16.37 -10.60 -2.18
CA PHE A 32 16.24 -10.52 -3.62
C PHE A 32 16.90 -9.30 -4.25
N LEU A 33 16.70 -8.09 -3.74
CA LEU A 33 17.16 -6.87 -4.39
C LEU A 33 18.61 -6.52 -4.05
N ALA A 34 18.97 -6.61 -2.79
CA ALA A 34 20.30 -6.23 -2.30
C ALA A 34 21.43 -7.07 -2.87
N PRO A 35 21.31 -8.41 -3.09
CA PRO A 35 22.40 -9.23 -3.64
C PRO A 35 22.85 -8.81 -5.04
N LEU A 36 22.00 -8.12 -5.80
CA LEU A 36 22.29 -7.62 -7.16
C LEU A 36 22.33 -6.09 -7.24
N ASP A 37 22.38 -5.39 -6.11
CA ASP A 37 22.32 -3.91 -6.04
C ASP A 37 21.18 -3.31 -6.89
N VAL A 38 20.01 -3.99 -6.97
CA VAL A 38 18.88 -3.53 -7.76
C VAL A 38 18.35 -2.22 -7.19
N ASN A 39 18.41 -1.17 -7.99
CA ASN A 39 17.88 0.14 -7.62
C ASN A 39 16.36 0.17 -7.85
N ALA A 40 15.59 -0.32 -6.88
CA ALA A 40 14.12 -0.36 -6.94
C ALA A 40 13.45 0.95 -6.49
N GLY A 41 14.18 2.06 -6.38
CA GLY A 41 13.67 3.33 -5.85
C GLY A 41 13.75 3.40 -4.32
N GLY A 42 12.85 4.15 -3.71
CA GLY A 42 12.82 4.30 -2.27
C GLY A 42 14.03 5.03 -1.68
N LEU A 43 14.20 4.94 -0.36
CA LEU A 43 15.39 5.50 0.32
C LEU A 43 16.68 4.81 -0.12
N ASN A 44 16.61 3.50 -0.36
CA ASN A 44 17.76 2.72 -0.80
C ASN A 44 18.28 3.21 -2.17
N GLY A 45 17.37 3.53 -3.10
CA GLY A 45 17.73 4.08 -4.40
C GLY A 45 18.45 5.43 -4.29
N ILE A 46 17.97 6.32 -3.42
CA ILE A 46 18.63 7.60 -3.13
C ILE A 46 20.03 7.34 -2.55
N ALA A 47 20.12 6.41 -1.60
CA ALA A 47 21.40 6.10 -0.95
C ALA A 47 22.42 5.49 -1.90
N ILE A 48 22.00 4.65 -2.85
CA ILE A 48 22.87 4.09 -3.91
C ILE A 48 23.44 5.23 -4.77
N ILE A 49 22.61 6.20 -5.17
CA ILE A 49 23.06 7.35 -5.96
C ILE A 49 24.09 8.17 -5.18
N VAL A 50 23.81 8.51 -3.90
CA VAL A 50 24.73 9.32 -3.09
C VAL A 50 26.03 8.58 -2.79
N ARG A 51 25.97 7.26 -2.48
CA ARG A 51 27.14 6.41 -2.25
C ARG A 51 28.14 6.46 -3.43
N HIS A 52 27.65 6.60 -4.65
CA HIS A 52 28.48 6.67 -5.85
C HIS A 52 29.43 7.88 -5.84
N PHE A 53 29.02 9.01 -5.27
CA PHE A 53 29.86 10.22 -5.20
C PHE A 53 30.92 10.16 -4.10
N VAL A 54 30.85 9.18 -3.19
CA VAL A 54 31.84 9.01 -2.12
C VAL A 54 33.06 8.28 -2.68
N LYS A 55 34.21 8.95 -2.71
CA LYS A 55 35.46 8.42 -3.26
C LYS A 55 36.13 7.41 -2.36
N ASP A 56 35.99 7.56 -1.04
CA ASP A 56 36.61 6.69 -0.05
C ASP A 56 35.73 5.44 0.17
N GLU A 57 36.26 4.27 -0.19
CA GLU A 57 35.58 2.98 -0.05
C GLU A 57 35.17 2.68 1.40
N SER A 58 36.00 3.07 2.38
CA SER A 58 35.70 2.88 3.80
C SER A 58 34.51 3.71 4.27
N MET A 59 34.23 4.83 3.62
CA MET A 59 33.14 5.75 3.95
C MET A 59 31.84 5.45 3.17
N LYS A 60 31.87 4.63 2.14
CA LYS A 60 30.70 4.34 1.29
C LYS A 60 29.54 3.75 2.07
N LEU A 61 29.80 2.79 2.95
CA LEU A 61 28.77 2.15 3.79
C LEU A 61 28.20 3.14 4.80
N LEU A 62 29.06 3.96 5.41
CA LEU A 62 28.62 4.99 6.35
C LEU A 62 27.76 6.03 5.66
N ALA A 63 28.15 6.51 4.48
CA ALA A 63 27.39 7.45 3.69
C ALA A 63 26.02 6.88 3.27
N TYR A 64 25.96 5.61 2.86
CA TYR A 64 24.71 4.93 2.54
C TYR A 64 23.74 4.93 3.72
N ASN A 65 24.21 4.46 4.90
CA ASN A 65 23.37 4.39 6.10
C ASN A 65 22.92 5.78 6.56
N LEU A 66 23.84 6.76 6.58
CA LEU A 66 23.53 8.12 6.98
C LEU A 66 22.47 8.77 6.09
N VAL A 67 22.52 8.54 4.77
CA VAL A 67 21.51 9.06 3.83
C VAL A 67 20.17 8.42 4.11
N VAL A 68 20.11 7.10 4.32
CA VAL A 68 18.85 6.40 4.63
C VAL A 68 18.26 6.94 5.93
N ASP A 69 19.07 7.05 7.00
CA ASP A 69 18.59 7.47 8.31
C ASP A 69 18.11 8.94 8.32
N VAL A 70 18.90 9.85 7.74
CA VAL A 70 18.53 11.27 7.65
C VAL A 70 17.29 11.46 6.80
N ALA A 71 17.21 10.79 5.63
CA ALA A 71 16.05 10.87 4.76
C ALA A 71 14.80 10.28 5.43
N ALA A 72 14.92 9.17 6.17
CA ALA A 72 13.81 8.59 6.92
C ALA A 72 13.24 9.57 7.95
N VAL A 73 14.11 10.28 8.70
CA VAL A 73 13.68 11.30 9.66
C VAL A 73 13.01 12.47 8.93
N VAL A 74 13.58 12.95 7.82
CA VAL A 74 12.99 14.03 7.03
C VAL A 74 11.61 13.66 6.52
N PHE A 75 11.43 12.49 5.92
CA PHE A 75 10.13 12.03 5.43
C PHE A 75 9.14 11.76 6.56
N TRP A 76 9.61 11.31 7.71
CA TRP A 76 8.77 11.18 8.89
C TRP A 76 8.23 12.55 9.37
N VAL A 77 9.09 13.58 9.45
CA VAL A 77 8.67 14.96 9.80
C VAL A 77 7.68 15.49 8.76
N ILE A 78 7.94 15.29 7.48
CA ILE A 78 7.03 15.67 6.39
C ILE A 78 5.68 14.96 6.57
N GLY A 79 5.67 13.67 6.87
CA GLY A 79 4.45 12.91 7.16
C GLY A 79 3.67 13.45 8.35
N LEU A 80 4.37 13.82 9.43
CA LEU A 80 3.76 14.42 10.61
C LEU A 80 3.06 15.75 10.30
N ILE A 81 3.68 16.59 9.48
CA ILE A 81 3.17 17.93 9.13
C ILE A 81 1.99 17.81 8.15
N PHE A 82 2.15 17.04 7.08
CA PHE A 82 1.21 17.03 5.96
C PHE A 82 0.07 16.01 6.13
N ILE A 83 0.32 14.87 6.76
CA ILE A 83 -0.69 13.79 6.92
C ILE A 83 -1.29 13.82 8.31
N GLY A 84 -0.46 13.88 9.36
CA GLY A 84 -0.92 14.03 10.73
C GLY A 84 -0.34 13.01 11.72
N LYS A 85 -0.68 13.19 13.01
CA LYS A 85 -0.06 12.45 14.13
C LYS A 85 -0.31 10.94 14.11
N GLU A 86 -1.50 10.50 13.73
CA GLU A 86 -1.84 9.06 13.72
C GLU A 86 -0.99 8.29 12.71
N PHE A 87 -0.82 8.85 11.51
CA PHE A 87 0.07 8.33 10.48
C PHE A 87 1.53 8.32 10.96
N ALA A 88 2.00 9.45 11.50
CA ALA A 88 3.39 9.59 11.95
C ALA A 88 3.79 8.60 13.04
N ILE A 89 2.90 8.30 14.01
CA ILE A 89 3.19 7.29 15.05
C ILE A 89 3.37 5.90 14.44
N LYS A 90 2.49 5.50 13.52
CA LYS A 90 2.57 4.19 12.86
C LYS A 90 3.80 4.09 11.96
N THR A 91 4.12 5.15 11.25
CA THR A 91 5.32 5.26 10.41
C THR A 91 6.59 5.21 11.26
N LEU A 92 6.61 5.84 12.45
CA LEU A 92 7.75 5.75 13.37
C LEU A 92 7.99 4.30 13.82
N VAL A 93 6.93 3.55 14.11
CA VAL A 93 7.04 2.11 14.45
C VAL A 93 7.68 1.34 13.29
N ALA A 94 7.26 1.60 12.05
CA ALA A 94 7.86 0.98 10.86
C ALA A 94 9.33 1.37 10.68
N SER A 95 9.67 2.66 10.83
CA SER A 95 11.03 3.16 10.69
C SER A 95 12.01 2.54 11.70
N ILE A 96 11.53 2.24 12.91
CA ILE A 96 12.35 1.52 13.92
C ILE A 96 12.40 0.02 13.62
N ALA A 97 11.28 -0.57 13.16
CA ALA A 97 11.20 -1.99 12.86
C ALA A 97 12.00 -2.39 11.62
N PHE A 98 12.16 -1.50 10.63
CA PHE A 98 12.83 -1.83 9.37
C PHE A 98 14.32 -2.18 9.54
N PRO A 99 15.15 -1.39 10.24
CA PRO A 99 16.54 -1.77 10.53
C PRO A 99 16.64 -3.09 11.33
N VAL A 100 15.74 -3.29 12.30
CA VAL A 100 15.70 -4.53 13.09
C VAL A 100 15.35 -5.73 12.21
N ALA A 101 14.37 -5.59 11.32
CA ALA A 101 14.00 -6.64 10.37
C ALA A 101 15.13 -6.92 9.37
N THR A 102 15.79 -5.89 8.85
CA THR A 102 16.95 -6.03 7.96
C THR A 102 18.09 -6.76 8.65
N TRP A 103 18.43 -6.38 9.88
CA TRP A 103 19.42 -7.08 10.69
C TRP A 103 19.01 -8.55 10.94
N PHE A 104 17.75 -8.80 11.26
CA PHE A 104 17.22 -10.15 11.48
C PHE A 104 17.43 -11.05 10.26
N PHE A 105 17.11 -10.56 9.07
CA PHE A 105 17.27 -11.33 7.83
C PHE A 105 18.73 -11.44 7.35
N SER A 106 19.60 -10.49 7.68
CA SER A 106 20.99 -10.48 7.24
C SER A 106 21.97 -11.11 8.24
N ALA A 107 21.68 -11.08 9.54
CA ALA A 107 22.65 -11.47 10.57
C ALA A 107 22.17 -12.55 11.54
N CYS A 108 20.84 -12.80 11.67
CA CYS A 108 20.33 -13.79 12.61
C CYS A 108 20.68 -15.22 12.18
N PRO A 109 21.35 -16.04 13.03
CA PRO A 109 21.72 -17.41 12.69
C PRO A 109 20.53 -18.25 12.22
N GLY A 110 20.67 -18.99 11.13
CA GLY A 110 19.61 -19.80 10.52
C GLY A 110 18.75 -19.03 9.50
N VAL A 111 18.28 -17.84 9.80
CA VAL A 111 17.51 -17.01 8.87
C VAL A 111 18.44 -16.35 7.82
N ALA A 112 19.57 -15.82 8.27
CA ALA A 112 20.61 -15.28 7.40
C ALA A 112 21.14 -16.34 6.41
N GLY A 113 21.22 -17.59 6.83
CA GLY A 113 21.59 -18.70 5.93
C GLY A 113 20.56 -18.96 4.83
N LEU A 114 19.25 -18.74 5.10
CA LEU A 114 18.21 -18.86 4.09
C LEU A 114 18.27 -17.71 3.08
N THR A 115 18.38 -16.48 3.55
CA THR A 115 18.47 -15.30 2.67
C THR A 115 19.75 -15.29 1.86
N ALA A 116 20.87 -15.73 2.43
CA ALA A 116 22.14 -15.91 1.70
C ALA A 116 21.98 -16.96 0.59
N LYS A 117 21.38 -18.12 0.86
CA LYS A 117 21.11 -19.15 -0.17
C LYS A 117 20.17 -18.65 -1.26
N LEU A 118 19.15 -17.85 -0.92
CA LEU A 118 18.30 -17.22 -1.92
C LEU A 118 19.10 -16.25 -2.79
N GLY A 119 19.97 -15.44 -2.17
CA GLY A 119 20.90 -14.57 -2.88
C GLY A 119 21.84 -15.35 -3.80
N GLU A 120 22.44 -16.42 -3.30
CA GLU A 120 23.30 -17.32 -4.11
C GLU A 120 22.53 -17.91 -5.30
N LEU A 121 21.33 -18.43 -5.11
CA LEU A 121 20.50 -18.99 -6.20
C LEU A 121 20.19 -17.96 -7.29
N ILE A 122 20.05 -16.70 -6.90
CA ILE A 122 19.77 -15.61 -7.84
C ILE A 122 21.04 -15.11 -8.53
N THR A 123 22.18 -15.14 -7.85
CA THR A 123 23.47 -14.64 -8.38
C THR A 123 24.35 -15.71 -9.01
N TYR A 124 24.09 -16.99 -8.70
CA TYR A 124 24.96 -18.11 -9.11
C TYR A 124 24.86 -18.43 -10.59
N THR A 125 25.74 -17.85 -11.34
CA THR A 125 26.12 -18.30 -12.69
C THR A 125 27.65 -18.22 -12.76
N GLY A 126 28.31 -19.26 -13.22
CA GLY A 126 29.80 -19.37 -13.23
C GLY A 126 30.53 -18.20 -13.91
N ASN A 127 29.83 -17.31 -14.62
CA ASN A 127 30.36 -16.14 -15.33
C ASN A 127 29.81 -14.80 -14.82
N GLY A 128 29.25 -14.75 -13.58
CA GLY A 128 28.58 -13.58 -13.00
C GLY A 128 27.08 -13.51 -13.30
N PRO A 129 26.34 -12.54 -12.68
CA PRO A 129 24.91 -12.46 -12.79
C PRO A 129 24.45 -12.09 -14.21
N THR A 130 23.49 -12.83 -14.73
CA THR A 130 22.87 -12.62 -16.04
C THR A 130 21.64 -11.70 -15.95
N ALA A 131 21.14 -11.21 -17.10
CA ALA A 131 19.89 -10.46 -17.17
C ALA A 131 18.71 -11.25 -16.59
N GLY A 132 18.72 -12.60 -16.69
CA GLY A 132 17.71 -13.45 -16.07
C GLY A 132 17.72 -13.40 -14.55
N ASN A 133 18.91 -13.33 -13.93
CA ASN A 133 19.06 -13.19 -12.49
C ASN A 133 18.49 -11.85 -12.00
N PHE A 134 18.79 -10.76 -12.70
CA PHE A 134 18.23 -9.44 -12.44
C PHE A 134 16.69 -9.41 -12.57
N LEU A 135 16.16 -10.08 -13.59
CA LEU A 135 14.71 -10.18 -13.81
C LEU A 135 14.02 -10.95 -12.66
N MET A 136 14.60 -12.08 -12.24
CA MET A 136 14.10 -12.86 -11.10
C MET A 136 14.11 -12.03 -9.80
N ALA A 137 15.22 -11.36 -9.52
CA ALA A 137 15.35 -10.47 -8.37
C ALA A 137 14.31 -9.35 -8.40
N ALA A 138 14.10 -8.72 -9.55
CA ALA A 138 13.13 -7.66 -9.73
C ALA A 138 11.68 -8.12 -9.48
N ILE A 139 11.29 -9.27 -10.03
CA ILE A 139 9.93 -9.80 -9.89
C ILE A 139 9.69 -10.23 -8.44
N PHE A 140 10.50 -11.12 -7.89
CA PHE A 140 10.27 -11.62 -6.52
C PHE A 140 10.51 -10.53 -5.48
N GLY A 141 11.55 -9.72 -5.62
CA GLY A 141 11.80 -8.57 -4.76
C GLY A 141 10.63 -7.58 -4.82
N GLY A 142 10.15 -7.25 -6.02
CA GLY A 142 8.98 -6.39 -6.23
C GLY A 142 7.70 -6.92 -5.60
N VAL A 143 7.45 -8.24 -5.69
CA VAL A 143 6.28 -8.88 -5.05
C VAL A 143 6.35 -8.77 -3.52
N PHE A 144 7.48 -9.11 -2.90
CA PHE A 144 7.60 -9.05 -1.44
C PHE A 144 7.61 -7.61 -0.94
N VAL A 145 8.35 -6.71 -1.57
CA VAL A 145 8.39 -5.28 -1.20
C VAL A 145 7.01 -4.65 -1.40
N GLY A 146 6.40 -4.82 -2.57
CA GLY A 146 5.10 -4.23 -2.86
C GLY A 146 3.97 -4.77 -1.97
N THR A 147 3.97 -6.08 -1.69
CA THR A 147 3.03 -6.69 -0.74
C THR A 147 3.24 -6.12 0.67
N GLY A 148 4.49 -6.00 1.11
CA GLY A 148 4.82 -5.44 2.42
C GLY A 148 4.39 -3.98 2.55
N VAL A 149 4.70 -3.14 1.54
CA VAL A 149 4.26 -1.74 1.48
C VAL A 149 2.73 -1.65 1.50
N ALA A 150 2.04 -2.47 0.68
CA ALA A 150 0.59 -2.48 0.63
C ALA A 150 -0.05 -2.84 1.99
N ILE A 151 0.49 -3.84 2.70
CA ILE A 151 0.02 -4.24 4.04
C ILE A 151 0.27 -3.10 5.05
N THR A 152 1.43 -2.44 4.98
CA THR A 152 1.75 -1.28 5.82
C THR A 152 0.75 -0.14 5.58
N PHE A 153 0.37 0.11 4.33
CA PHE A 153 -0.65 1.09 3.95
C PHE A 153 -2.03 0.72 4.49
N VAL A 154 -2.43 -0.58 4.46
CA VAL A 154 -3.68 -1.06 5.09
C VAL A 154 -3.65 -0.80 6.59
N GLY A 155 -2.50 -0.94 7.26
CA GLY A 155 -2.29 -0.56 8.66
C GLY A 155 -2.44 0.94 8.92
N GLY A 156 -2.39 1.76 7.88
CA GLY A 156 -2.50 3.23 7.93
C GLY A 156 -1.20 3.93 8.33
N GLY A 157 -0.06 3.32 8.04
CA GLY A 157 1.29 3.86 8.14
C GLY A 157 2.04 3.76 6.81
N SER A 158 3.31 4.13 6.81
CA SER A 158 4.29 3.96 5.72
C SER A 158 5.49 3.19 6.25
N THR A 159 6.34 2.68 5.39
CA THR A 159 7.62 2.05 5.78
C THR A 159 8.62 3.04 6.38
N GLY A 160 8.29 4.33 6.38
CA GLY A 160 9.15 5.40 6.93
C GLY A 160 10.04 6.07 5.89
N GLY A 161 9.86 5.73 4.62
CA GLY A 161 10.64 6.25 3.51
C GLY A 161 9.88 7.25 2.63
N VAL A 162 10.30 7.30 1.36
CA VAL A 162 9.66 8.11 0.31
C VAL A 162 8.20 7.76 0.06
N ASP A 163 7.73 6.60 0.53
CA ASP A 163 6.32 6.20 0.56
C ASP A 163 5.42 7.24 1.24
N THR A 164 5.97 8.06 2.12
CA THR A 164 5.26 9.20 2.71
C THR A 164 4.76 10.18 1.65
N LEU A 165 5.53 10.38 0.56
CA LEU A 165 5.10 11.22 -0.57
C LEU A 165 3.88 10.63 -1.30
N VAL A 166 3.76 9.32 -1.35
CA VAL A 166 2.62 8.62 -1.96
C VAL A 166 1.30 9.04 -1.30
N PHE A 167 1.28 9.11 0.04
CA PHE A 167 0.10 9.59 0.78
C PHE A 167 -0.14 11.09 0.62
N ILE A 168 0.91 11.89 0.46
CA ILE A 168 0.79 13.31 0.18
C ILE A 168 0.19 13.52 -1.21
N PHE A 169 0.65 12.77 -2.23
CA PHE A 169 0.10 12.83 -3.58
C PHE A 169 -1.37 12.40 -3.62
N GLU A 170 -1.75 11.35 -2.88
CA GLU A 170 -3.16 10.99 -2.73
C GLU A 170 -3.96 12.13 -2.10
N LYS A 171 -3.48 12.68 -0.99
CA LYS A 171 -4.21 13.70 -0.21
C LYS A 171 -4.42 14.99 -1.00
N TYR A 172 -3.40 15.48 -1.68
CA TYR A 172 -3.40 16.80 -2.32
C TYR A 172 -3.63 16.75 -3.83
N LEU A 173 -3.08 15.76 -4.53
CA LEU A 173 -3.16 15.63 -5.98
C LEU A 173 -4.25 14.64 -6.42
N LYS A 174 -4.84 13.88 -5.46
CA LYS A 174 -5.85 12.85 -5.73
C LYS A 174 -5.37 11.73 -6.67
N ILE A 175 -4.06 11.51 -6.73
CA ILE A 175 -3.45 10.42 -7.47
C ILE A 175 -3.57 9.14 -6.65
N LYS A 176 -3.91 8.01 -7.29
CA LYS A 176 -3.93 6.71 -6.62
C LYS A 176 -2.55 6.35 -6.08
N GLN A 177 -2.50 5.71 -4.91
CA GLN A 177 -1.25 5.35 -4.25
C GLN A 177 -0.33 4.47 -5.10
N SER A 178 -0.89 3.51 -5.84
CA SER A 178 -0.11 2.66 -6.74
C SER A 178 0.59 3.45 -7.85
N ILE A 179 -0.11 4.40 -8.46
CA ILE A 179 0.45 5.28 -9.49
C ILE A 179 1.49 6.23 -8.88
N ALA A 180 1.16 6.82 -7.71
CA ALA A 180 2.08 7.71 -7.01
C ALA A 180 3.38 6.99 -6.61
N ALA A 181 3.29 5.74 -6.12
CA ALA A 181 4.45 4.92 -5.78
C ALA A 181 5.33 4.70 -7.02
N PHE A 182 4.74 4.27 -8.14
CA PHE A 182 5.48 4.06 -9.39
C PHE A 182 6.17 5.34 -9.90
N ILE A 183 5.49 6.50 -9.81
CA ILE A 183 6.07 7.78 -10.22
C ILE A 183 7.25 8.17 -9.32
N VAL A 184 7.09 8.03 -8.01
CA VAL A 184 8.14 8.39 -7.03
C VAL A 184 9.35 7.50 -7.19
N ASP A 185 9.17 6.18 -7.17
CA ASP A 185 10.26 5.22 -7.34
C ASP A 185 10.89 5.34 -8.74
N GLY A 186 10.07 5.43 -9.78
CA GLY A 186 10.53 5.61 -11.15
C GLY A 186 11.37 6.87 -11.33
N SER A 187 11.01 7.98 -10.69
CA SER A 187 11.80 9.22 -10.74
C SER A 187 13.19 9.04 -10.12
N ILE A 188 13.29 8.32 -9.00
CA ILE A 188 14.56 8.00 -8.33
C ILE A 188 15.40 7.08 -9.21
N ILE A 189 14.79 6.04 -9.81
CA ILE A 189 15.49 5.08 -10.68
C ILE A 189 16.03 5.79 -11.94
N VAL A 190 15.20 6.62 -12.58
CA VAL A 190 15.63 7.39 -13.77
C VAL A 190 16.76 8.36 -13.41
N THR A 191 16.67 9.03 -12.25
CA THR A 191 17.77 9.87 -11.75
C THR A 191 19.03 9.04 -11.54
N GLY A 192 18.91 7.87 -10.93
CA GLY A 192 20.02 6.93 -10.75
C GLY A 192 20.63 6.51 -12.10
N LEU A 193 19.80 6.17 -13.08
CA LEU A 193 20.25 5.82 -14.42
C LEU A 193 21.04 6.96 -15.08
N CYS A 194 20.49 8.19 -15.02
CA CYS A 194 21.15 9.36 -15.61
C CYS A 194 22.51 9.70 -14.94
N VAL A 195 22.62 9.44 -13.62
CA VAL A 195 23.82 9.77 -12.85
C VAL A 195 24.87 8.67 -12.91
N LEU A 196 24.45 7.40 -12.80
CA LEU A 196 25.37 6.26 -12.65
C LEU A 196 25.82 5.68 -13.99
N LEU A 197 24.95 5.62 -15.00
CA LEU A 197 25.25 5.02 -16.30
C LEU A 197 26.46 5.66 -17.03
N PRO A 198 26.63 6.99 -17.01
CA PRO A 198 27.81 7.62 -17.65
C PRO A 198 29.14 7.21 -17.02
N SER A 199 29.10 6.78 -15.73
CA SER A 199 30.30 6.39 -14.99
C SER A 199 30.67 4.92 -15.19
N ASP A 200 29.65 4.05 -15.26
CA ASP A 200 29.84 2.60 -15.44
C ASP A 200 28.58 1.97 -16.04
N ALA A 201 28.74 1.31 -17.19
CA ALA A 201 27.69 0.59 -17.90
C ALA A 201 27.08 -0.58 -17.08
N ALA A 202 27.78 -1.06 -16.04
CA ALA A 202 27.30 -2.12 -15.16
C ALA A 202 26.04 -1.72 -14.40
N PHE A 203 25.78 -0.41 -14.20
CA PHE A 203 24.56 0.07 -13.55
C PHE A 203 23.29 -0.03 -14.41
N LEU A 204 23.41 -0.35 -15.70
CA LEU A 204 22.24 -0.44 -16.60
C LEU A 204 21.25 -1.52 -16.14
N LEU A 205 21.74 -2.75 -15.91
CA LEU A 205 20.89 -3.88 -15.50
C LEU A 205 20.23 -3.67 -14.13
N PRO A 206 20.94 -3.25 -13.06
CA PRO A 206 20.33 -2.88 -11.78
C PRO A 206 19.23 -1.83 -11.89
N CYS A 207 19.39 -0.78 -12.69
CA CYS A 207 18.39 0.27 -12.86
C CYS A 207 17.17 -0.21 -13.68
N LEU A 208 17.39 -0.91 -14.80
CA LEU A 208 16.29 -1.46 -15.60
C LEU A 208 15.45 -2.46 -14.78
N SER A 209 16.13 -3.33 -14.03
CA SER A 209 15.48 -4.27 -13.12
C SER A 209 14.70 -3.55 -12.02
N GLY A 210 15.22 -2.43 -11.54
CA GLY A 210 14.54 -1.56 -10.60
C GLY A 210 13.20 -1.04 -11.13
N ILE A 211 13.12 -0.64 -12.40
CA ILE A 211 11.87 -0.23 -13.04
C ILE A 211 10.84 -1.37 -13.02
N ILE A 212 11.28 -2.60 -13.34
CA ILE A 212 10.42 -3.79 -13.30
C ILE A 212 9.95 -4.04 -11.87
N SER A 213 10.85 -3.98 -10.88
CA SER A 213 10.53 -4.17 -9.47
C SER A 213 9.53 -3.14 -8.97
N SER A 214 9.71 -1.85 -9.30
CA SER A 214 8.80 -0.77 -8.96
C SER A 214 7.41 -0.96 -9.61
N PHE A 215 7.35 -1.41 -10.86
CA PHE A 215 6.09 -1.74 -11.52
C PHE A 215 5.35 -2.89 -10.82
N VAL A 216 6.06 -3.98 -10.50
CA VAL A 216 5.49 -5.13 -9.77
C VAL A 216 5.02 -4.71 -8.38
N SER A 217 5.82 -3.93 -7.65
CA SER A 217 5.45 -3.36 -6.34
C SER A 217 4.17 -2.53 -6.43
N SER A 218 4.08 -1.65 -7.42
CA SER A 218 2.90 -0.80 -7.63
C SER A 218 1.66 -1.61 -7.98
N ALA A 219 1.81 -2.70 -8.75
CA ALA A 219 0.73 -3.64 -9.00
C ALA A 219 0.25 -4.33 -7.71
N CYS A 220 1.16 -4.76 -6.83
CA CYS A 220 0.80 -5.32 -5.53
C CYS A 220 0.05 -4.30 -4.65
N ILE A 221 0.47 -3.03 -4.65
CA ILE A 221 -0.24 -1.95 -3.94
C ILE A 221 -1.66 -1.77 -4.50
N GLU A 222 -1.85 -1.78 -5.82
CA GLU A 222 -3.17 -1.69 -6.44
C GLU A 222 -4.07 -2.85 -6.01
N PHE A 223 -3.59 -4.09 -6.11
CA PHE A 223 -4.40 -5.27 -5.78
C PHE A 223 -4.74 -5.41 -4.30
N ILE A 224 -3.77 -5.14 -3.42
CA ILE A 224 -3.94 -5.37 -1.98
C ILE A 224 -4.54 -4.15 -1.30
N TYR A 225 -3.90 -2.98 -1.41
CA TYR A 225 -4.32 -1.79 -0.68
C TYR A 225 -5.57 -1.15 -1.29
N ILE A 226 -5.56 -0.83 -2.59
CA ILE A 226 -6.72 -0.25 -3.26
C ILE A 226 -7.87 -1.26 -3.31
N GLY A 227 -7.55 -2.52 -3.61
CA GLY A 227 -8.53 -3.62 -3.60
C GLY A 227 -9.21 -3.82 -2.24
N SER A 228 -8.54 -3.54 -1.12
CA SER A 228 -9.12 -3.62 0.23
C SER A 228 -10.09 -2.49 0.55
N GLN A 229 -10.01 -1.36 -0.15
CA GLN A 229 -10.86 -0.18 0.05
C GLN A 229 -12.10 -0.16 -0.86
N THR A 230 -12.25 -1.17 -1.71
CA THR A 230 -13.38 -1.27 -2.62
C THR A 230 -14.66 -1.56 -1.86
N SER A 231 -15.70 -0.76 -2.11
CA SER A 231 -17.07 -1.04 -1.71
C SER A 231 -17.88 -1.51 -2.92
N TYR A 232 -19.00 -2.15 -2.65
CA TYR A 232 -19.93 -2.58 -3.68
C TYR A 232 -21.28 -1.91 -3.47
N GLN A 233 -21.90 -1.52 -4.57
CA GLN A 233 -23.30 -1.25 -4.65
C GLN A 233 -23.97 -2.43 -5.34
N VAL A 234 -25.04 -2.95 -4.78
CA VAL A 234 -25.85 -3.99 -5.40
C VAL A 234 -27.27 -3.49 -5.61
N ASP A 235 -27.79 -3.73 -6.78
CA ASP A 235 -29.21 -3.51 -7.12
C ASP A 235 -29.84 -4.88 -7.30
N ILE A 236 -30.88 -5.16 -6.50
CA ILE A 236 -31.57 -6.44 -6.41
C ILE A 236 -33.03 -6.23 -6.81
N ILE A 237 -33.48 -6.97 -7.82
CA ILE A 237 -34.89 -7.07 -8.21
C ILE A 237 -35.36 -8.46 -7.82
N SER A 238 -36.25 -8.53 -6.83
CA SER A 238 -36.76 -9.77 -6.26
C SER A 238 -38.14 -9.55 -5.66
N ASP A 239 -39.01 -10.52 -5.76
CA ASP A 239 -40.32 -10.48 -5.08
C ASP A 239 -40.17 -10.64 -3.56
N LYS A 240 -39.00 -11.14 -3.10
CA LYS A 240 -38.66 -11.29 -1.67
C LYS A 240 -37.76 -10.18 -1.15
N TRP A 241 -37.82 -9.01 -1.74
CA TRP A 241 -36.93 -7.88 -1.38
C TRP A 241 -37.03 -7.46 0.10
N GLU A 242 -38.20 -7.60 0.73
CA GLU A 242 -38.38 -7.26 2.15
C GLU A 242 -37.58 -8.18 3.07
N GLU A 243 -37.57 -9.47 2.80
CA GLU A 243 -36.83 -10.47 3.56
C GLU A 243 -35.31 -10.23 3.43
N ILE A 244 -34.85 -9.96 2.21
CA ILE A 244 -33.45 -9.61 1.93
C ILE A 244 -33.08 -8.30 2.66
N SER A 245 -33.94 -7.29 2.63
CA SER A 245 -33.73 -6.02 3.30
C SER A 245 -33.60 -6.17 4.82
N LYS A 246 -34.49 -6.97 5.45
CA LYS A 246 -34.43 -7.26 6.90
C LYS A 246 -33.13 -7.96 7.31
N TYR A 247 -32.70 -8.95 6.53
CA TYR A 247 -31.43 -9.62 6.80
C TYR A 247 -30.25 -8.66 6.74
N VAL A 248 -30.17 -7.85 5.68
CA VAL A 248 -29.07 -6.89 5.51
C VAL A 248 -29.01 -5.87 6.64
N GLN A 249 -30.18 -5.39 7.10
CA GLN A 249 -30.24 -4.45 8.21
C GLN A 249 -29.85 -5.09 9.56
N ASN A 250 -30.37 -6.28 9.84
CA ASN A 250 -30.23 -6.91 11.15
C ASN A 250 -28.90 -7.67 11.31
N GLU A 251 -28.47 -8.43 10.29
CA GLU A 251 -27.31 -9.33 10.38
C GLU A 251 -26.04 -8.68 9.83
N ILE A 252 -26.16 -7.85 8.79
CA ILE A 252 -25.01 -7.17 8.19
C ILE A 252 -24.82 -5.75 8.78
N GLY A 253 -25.90 -5.13 9.27
CA GLY A 253 -25.86 -3.78 9.83
C GLY A 253 -25.69 -2.70 8.74
N ARG A 254 -26.24 -2.91 7.55
CA ARG A 254 -26.20 -1.96 6.43
C ARG A 254 -27.57 -1.41 6.11
N GLY A 255 -27.58 -0.12 5.75
CA GLY A 255 -28.80 0.54 5.26
C GLY A 255 -29.20 0.00 3.89
N THR A 256 -30.48 -0.05 3.65
CA THR A 256 -31.08 -0.43 2.36
C THR A 256 -31.92 0.72 1.82
N THR A 257 -31.97 0.86 0.49
CA THR A 257 -32.80 1.87 -0.18
C THR A 257 -33.75 1.14 -1.13
N VAL A 258 -35.04 1.39 -0.93
CA VAL A 258 -36.12 0.84 -1.76
C VAL A 258 -36.46 1.84 -2.85
N ILE A 259 -36.32 1.44 -4.11
CA ILE A 259 -36.57 2.29 -5.27
C ILE A 259 -37.72 1.65 -6.08
N PRO A 260 -38.89 2.30 -6.15
CA PRO A 260 -39.96 1.87 -7.04
C PRO A 260 -39.50 1.96 -8.50
N ALA A 261 -39.77 0.91 -9.26
CA ALA A 261 -39.38 0.83 -10.67
C ALA A 261 -40.50 0.15 -11.47
N ARG A 262 -40.49 0.31 -12.78
CA ARG A 262 -41.43 -0.34 -13.67
C ARG A 262 -40.70 -1.21 -14.68
N GLY A 263 -41.11 -2.46 -14.81
CA GLY A 263 -40.57 -3.39 -15.79
C GLY A 263 -40.81 -2.89 -17.22
N GLY A 264 -39.72 -2.79 -18.02
CA GLY A 264 -39.81 -2.24 -19.38
C GLY A 264 -40.51 -3.15 -20.38
N PHE A 265 -40.56 -4.45 -20.11
CA PHE A 265 -41.15 -5.42 -21.07
C PHE A 265 -42.64 -5.67 -20.83
N HIS A 266 -43.05 -5.90 -19.57
CA HIS A 266 -44.45 -6.19 -19.23
C HIS A 266 -45.16 -5.00 -18.58
N GLY A 267 -44.43 -3.96 -18.20
CA GLY A 267 -45.01 -2.79 -17.50
C GLY A 267 -45.37 -3.04 -16.04
N ASP A 268 -44.91 -4.16 -15.45
CA ASP A 268 -45.19 -4.53 -14.07
C ASP A 268 -44.46 -3.60 -13.10
N ASP A 269 -45.11 -3.33 -11.95
CA ASP A 269 -44.46 -2.63 -10.85
C ASP A 269 -43.39 -3.54 -10.23
N ARG A 270 -42.19 -3.00 -10.04
CA ARG A 270 -41.03 -3.68 -9.47
C ARG A 270 -40.40 -2.86 -8.37
N ILE A 271 -39.66 -3.53 -7.51
CA ILE A 271 -38.82 -2.87 -6.51
C ILE A 271 -37.36 -3.17 -6.80
N ILE A 272 -36.54 -2.14 -6.85
CA ILE A 272 -35.08 -2.25 -6.83
C ILE A 272 -34.63 -2.01 -5.39
N LEU A 273 -34.11 -3.04 -4.75
CA LEU A 273 -33.47 -2.91 -3.44
C LEU A 273 -31.99 -2.59 -3.66
N ARG A 274 -31.61 -1.37 -3.31
CA ARG A 274 -30.21 -0.91 -3.40
C ARG A 274 -29.52 -0.99 -2.05
N ILE A 275 -28.34 -1.60 -2.04
CA ILE A 275 -27.52 -1.79 -0.85
C ILE A 275 -26.09 -1.39 -1.19
N VAL A 276 -25.43 -0.67 -0.27
CA VAL A 276 -23.98 -0.38 -0.37
C VAL A 276 -23.28 -1.05 0.80
N PHE A 277 -22.20 -1.77 0.50
CA PHE A 277 -21.50 -2.57 1.49
C PHE A 277 -20.00 -2.73 1.15
N ASN A 278 -19.19 -3.14 2.12
CA ASN A 278 -17.76 -3.36 1.94
C ASN A 278 -17.47 -4.73 1.34
N LYS A 279 -16.30 -4.87 0.70
CA LYS A 279 -15.86 -6.13 0.07
C LYS A 279 -15.99 -7.35 0.99
N ASN A 280 -15.71 -7.21 2.28
CA ASN A 280 -15.76 -8.31 3.24
C ASN A 280 -17.17 -8.88 3.49
N GLU A 281 -18.21 -8.15 3.10
CA GLU A 281 -19.62 -8.51 3.27
C GLU A 281 -20.20 -9.16 2.00
N TYR A 282 -19.43 -9.11 0.89
CA TYR A 282 -19.89 -9.55 -0.44
C TYR A 282 -20.38 -10.99 -0.45
N ASP A 283 -19.58 -11.94 0.05
CA ASP A 283 -19.92 -13.37 -0.01
C ASP A 283 -21.14 -13.70 0.86
N LYS A 284 -21.28 -13.03 2.01
CA LYS A 284 -22.44 -13.22 2.90
C LYS A 284 -23.74 -12.76 2.22
N ILE A 285 -23.73 -11.55 1.65
CA ILE A 285 -24.90 -10.99 0.98
C ILE A 285 -25.26 -11.82 -0.25
N ARG A 286 -24.27 -12.18 -1.08
CA ARG A 286 -24.47 -12.98 -2.27
C ARG A 286 -25.07 -14.34 -1.95
N SER A 287 -24.51 -15.06 -0.98
CA SER A 287 -24.98 -16.39 -0.58
C SER A 287 -26.40 -16.33 -0.03
N TYR A 288 -26.71 -15.30 0.77
CA TYR A 288 -28.04 -15.14 1.33
C TYR A 288 -29.09 -14.86 0.25
N ILE A 289 -28.83 -13.95 -0.69
CA ILE A 289 -29.72 -13.66 -1.81
C ILE A 289 -30.01 -14.93 -2.61
N ALA A 290 -28.96 -15.68 -2.94
CA ALA A 290 -29.10 -16.93 -3.70
C ALA A 290 -29.93 -18.00 -2.96
N THR A 291 -29.91 -18.01 -1.63
CA THR A 291 -30.68 -18.93 -0.81
C THR A 291 -32.16 -18.53 -0.74
N ILE A 292 -32.44 -17.22 -0.56
CA ILE A 292 -33.80 -16.72 -0.41
C ILE A 292 -34.56 -16.68 -1.73
N ASP A 293 -33.91 -16.16 -2.78
CA ASP A 293 -34.49 -16.06 -4.11
C ASP A 293 -33.47 -16.39 -5.20
N PRO A 294 -33.39 -17.67 -5.62
CA PRO A 294 -32.50 -18.08 -6.71
C PRO A 294 -32.81 -17.42 -8.05
N LYS A 295 -33.98 -16.81 -8.20
CA LYS A 295 -34.44 -16.15 -9.45
C LYS A 295 -34.23 -14.63 -9.39
N ALA A 296 -33.73 -14.09 -8.28
CA ALA A 296 -33.48 -12.66 -8.15
C ALA A 296 -32.53 -12.17 -9.24
N PHE A 297 -32.85 -11.05 -9.86
CA PHE A 297 -31.93 -10.35 -10.75
C PHE A 297 -31.03 -9.41 -9.93
N VAL A 298 -29.73 -9.63 -9.99
CA VAL A 298 -28.77 -8.97 -9.10
C VAL A 298 -27.62 -8.37 -9.90
N THR A 299 -27.41 -7.07 -9.78
CA THR A 299 -26.31 -6.34 -10.43
C THR A 299 -25.35 -5.78 -9.40
N TYR A 300 -24.08 -6.17 -9.47
CA TYR A 300 -23.02 -5.65 -8.60
C TYR A 300 -22.20 -4.61 -9.33
N THR A 301 -22.07 -3.43 -8.73
CA THR A 301 -21.23 -2.34 -9.23
C THR A 301 -20.13 -2.05 -8.22
N ARG A 302 -18.87 -2.02 -8.67
CA ARG A 302 -17.75 -1.60 -7.82
C ARG A 302 -17.78 -0.10 -7.62
N THR A 303 -17.63 0.33 -6.36
CA THR A 303 -17.60 1.74 -5.98
C THR A 303 -16.32 2.02 -5.20
N ASN A 304 -15.47 2.90 -5.72
CA ASN A 304 -14.16 3.20 -5.11
C ASN A 304 -14.24 4.21 -3.95
N ALA A 305 -15.34 4.96 -3.85
CA ALA A 305 -15.50 5.98 -2.83
C ALA A 305 -16.93 6.03 -2.33
N VAL A 306 -17.14 5.57 -1.11
CA VAL A 306 -18.40 5.72 -0.39
C VAL A 306 -18.14 6.54 0.87
N PHE A 307 -18.91 7.63 1.02
CA PHE A 307 -18.85 8.50 2.19
C PHE A 307 -20.20 8.47 2.90
N GLY A 308 -20.18 8.48 4.22
CA GLY A 308 -21.38 8.48 5.06
C GLY A 308 -21.22 7.60 6.29
N GLU A 309 -22.32 7.44 7.03
CA GLU A 309 -22.35 6.61 8.23
C GLU A 309 -22.07 5.14 7.88
N GLY A 310 -21.14 4.52 8.60
CA GLY A 310 -20.68 3.15 8.32
C GLY A 310 -19.60 3.02 7.23
N PHE A 311 -19.19 4.14 6.60
CA PHE A 311 -18.15 4.22 5.56
C PHE A 311 -17.12 5.33 5.88
N LYS A 312 -16.46 5.88 4.85
CA LYS A 312 -15.52 6.99 5.03
C LYS A 312 -16.25 8.25 5.50
N SER A 313 -15.70 8.95 6.49
CA SER A 313 -16.27 10.21 7.00
C SER A 313 -16.12 11.34 5.98
N HIS A 314 -17.14 12.20 5.83
CA HIS A 314 -17.07 13.45 5.05
C HIS A 314 -16.14 14.52 5.66
N LYS A 315 -15.43 14.25 6.74
CA LYS A 315 -14.52 15.24 7.34
C LYS A 315 -13.39 15.58 6.38
N THR A 316 -13.68 16.50 5.47
CA THR A 316 -12.66 17.32 4.82
C THR A 316 -12.09 18.20 5.92
N GLU A 317 -10.88 17.91 6.40
CA GLU A 317 -10.13 18.91 7.17
C GLU A 317 -9.79 20.06 6.22
N ASN A 318 -10.70 21.03 6.14
CA ASN A 318 -10.44 22.29 5.44
C ASN A 318 -9.36 23.03 6.22
N ILE A 319 -8.11 22.85 5.84
CA ILE A 319 -6.95 23.60 6.34
C ILE A 319 -7.17 25.12 6.19
N PHE A 320 -7.98 25.54 5.22
CA PHE A 320 -8.33 26.95 4.96
C PHE A 320 -9.37 27.55 5.93
N THR A 321 -10.19 26.75 6.60
CA THR A 321 -11.18 27.27 7.57
C THR A 321 -10.59 27.55 8.96
N LYS A 322 -9.43 27.00 9.30
CA LYS A 322 -8.74 27.30 10.57
C LYS A 322 -8.13 28.70 10.62
N LYS A 323 -7.82 29.31 9.46
CA LYS A 323 -7.31 30.69 9.39
C LYS A 323 -8.39 31.75 9.64
N ARG A 324 -9.63 31.51 9.20
CA ARG A 324 -10.74 32.49 9.37
C ARG A 324 -11.28 32.60 10.81
N LYS A 325 -11.10 31.57 11.66
CA LYS A 325 -11.53 31.63 13.07
C LYS A 325 -10.54 32.34 14.00
N LYS A 326 -9.30 32.59 13.56
CA LYS A 326 -8.31 33.35 14.35
C LYS A 326 -8.36 34.86 14.12
N ASP A 327 -8.87 35.31 12.98
CA ASP A 327 -8.96 36.74 12.65
C ASP A 327 -10.32 37.39 13.00
N GLY A 328 -11.24 36.64 13.56
CA GLY A 328 -12.59 37.13 13.92
C GLY A 328 -12.80 37.43 15.42
N ARG A 329 -11.72 37.54 16.20
CA ARG A 329 -11.78 38.05 17.58
C ARG A 329 -10.81 39.22 17.73
N LYS A 330 -11.30 40.37 17.37
CA LYS A 330 -10.93 41.66 17.93
C LYS A 330 -12.22 42.43 18.16
#